data_a10470eeb80bc68e0ec53ebbdfe15f03
#
_entry.id   a10470eeb80bc68e0ec53ebbdfe15f03
#
_cell.length_a   1.000
_cell.length_b   1.000
_cell.length_c   1.000
_cell.angle_alpha   90.00
_cell.angle_beta   90.00
_cell.angle_gamma   90.00
#
_symmetry.space_group_name_H-M   'P 1'
#
loop_
_entity.id
_entity.type
_entity.pdbx_description
1 polymer ?
#
loop_
_entity_poly.entity_id
_entity_poly.type
_entity_poly.pdbx_seq_one_letter_code
_entity_poly.pdbx_strand_id
1 'polypeptide(L)'
;MHLTPREQEKLLIFVAADLARRRKERGLKLNYPEAVSLITAEVLEGIEPVHRRPGMFIGSTDEHGLHHLAAEVLDNAMDEAVAGHATRIEIRVDEGNRVTVADNGRGIPVDEHPKYPGKSTLEVILSTLHSGGKFSGKAYATSGGLHGVGVSVVNALSSDTRVEVARDKQLFAQSFSKGQTLG
;
A
#
# COMPACT_ATOMS: atom_id res chain seq x y z
N MET A 1 -9.44 -2.81 -23.04
CA MET A 1 -8.30 -3.13 -22.13
C MET A 1 -8.08 -4.63 -22.24
N HIS A 2 -6.91 -5.08 -22.71
CA HIS A 2 -6.59 -6.49 -22.80
C HIS A 2 -5.68 -6.84 -21.64
N LEU A 3 -6.17 -7.70 -20.74
CA LEU A 3 -5.37 -8.25 -19.65
C LEU A 3 -4.45 -9.34 -20.20
N THR A 4 -3.22 -9.39 -19.74
CA THR A 4 -2.32 -10.51 -19.99
C THR A 4 -2.86 -11.79 -19.33
N PRO A 5 -2.52 -12.99 -19.80
CA PRO A 5 -2.95 -14.24 -19.16
C PRO A 5 -2.67 -14.28 -17.65
N ARG A 6 -1.51 -13.75 -17.24
CA ARG A 6 -1.12 -13.68 -15.83
C ARG A 6 -1.96 -12.72 -14.99
N GLU A 7 -2.39 -11.60 -15.56
CA GLU A 7 -3.31 -10.66 -14.92
C GLU A 7 -4.72 -11.26 -14.80
N GLN A 8 -5.15 -12.03 -15.81
CA GLN A 8 -6.42 -12.76 -15.76
C GLN A 8 -6.41 -13.83 -14.65
N GLU A 9 -5.34 -14.60 -14.52
CA GLU A 9 -5.18 -15.59 -13.45
C GLU A 9 -5.23 -14.94 -12.07
N LYS A 10 -4.51 -13.85 -11.87
CA LYS A 10 -4.56 -13.09 -10.61
C LYS A 10 -5.97 -12.59 -10.32
N LEU A 11 -6.63 -11.98 -11.31
CA LEU A 11 -8.00 -11.49 -11.15
C LEU A 11 -8.96 -12.62 -10.74
N LEU A 12 -8.85 -13.79 -11.35
CA LEU A 12 -9.67 -14.95 -11.00
C LEU A 12 -9.44 -15.41 -9.56
N ILE A 13 -8.19 -15.43 -9.09
CA ILE A 13 -7.86 -15.75 -7.69
C ILE A 13 -8.51 -14.75 -6.74
N PHE A 14 -8.41 -13.44 -7.01
CA PHE A 14 -9.00 -12.43 -6.15
C PHE A 14 -10.54 -12.47 -6.13
N VAL A 15 -11.18 -12.71 -7.28
CA VAL A 15 -12.63 -12.87 -7.37
C VAL A 15 -13.10 -14.11 -6.58
N ALA A 16 -12.40 -15.23 -6.72
CA ALA A 16 -12.71 -16.44 -5.98
C ALA A 16 -12.49 -16.26 -4.46
N ALA A 17 -11.43 -15.56 -4.07
CA ALA A 17 -11.16 -15.25 -2.66
C ALA A 17 -12.21 -14.31 -2.05
N ASP A 18 -12.67 -13.29 -2.78
CA ASP A 18 -13.74 -12.40 -2.30
C ASP A 18 -15.05 -13.16 -2.08
N LEU A 19 -15.40 -14.04 -3.01
CA LEU A 19 -16.56 -14.94 -2.84
C LEU A 19 -16.40 -15.83 -1.60
N ALA A 20 -15.20 -16.40 -1.39
CA ALA A 20 -14.90 -17.23 -0.24
C ALA A 20 -14.99 -16.45 1.08
N ARG A 21 -14.50 -15.20 1.14
CA ARG A 21 -14.65 -14.31 2.30
C ARG A 21 -16.12 -14.08 2.65
N ARG A 22 -16.95 -13.69 1.67
CA ARG A 22 -18.39 -13.47 1.87
C ARG A 22 -19.12 -14.72 2.37
N ARG A 23 -18.74 -15.89 1.89
CA ARG A 23 -19.30 -17.17 2.37
C ARG A 23 -18.89 -17.46 3.82
N LYS A 24 -17.61 -17.23 4.15
CA LYS A 24 -17.09 -17.38 5.52
C LYS A 24 -17.78 -16.44 6.50
N GLU A 25 -17.98 -15.17 6.15
CA GLU A 25 -18.69 -14.16 6.94
C GLU A 25 -20.15 -14.58 7.23
N ARG A 26 -20.77 -15.31 6.32
CA ARG A 26 -22.11 -15.90 6.50
C ARG A 26 -22.12 -17.21 7.30
N GLY A 27 -21.00 -17.61 7.88
CA GLY A 27 -20.86 -18.84 8.66
C GLY A 27 -20.86 -20.14 7.83
N LEU A 28 -20.71 -20.05 6.52
CA LEU A 28 -20.68 -21.22 5.63
C LEU A 28 -19.26 -21.83 5.61
N LYS A 29 -19.20 -23.17 5.59
CA LYS A 29 -17.94 -23.89 5.40
C LYS A 29 -17.41 -23.66 3.99
N LEU A 30 -16.12 -23.38 3.88
CA LEU A 30 -15.43 -23.25 2.59
C LEU A 30 -15.10 -24.64 2.02
N ASN A 31 -15.27 -24.80 0.72
CA ASN A 31 -14.74 -25.96 0.01
C ASN A 31 -13.23 -25.78 -0.27
N TYR A 32 -12.57 -26.83 -0.77
CA TYR A 32 -11.12 -26.79 -1.02
C TYR A 32 -10.68 -25.67 -1.99
N PRO A 33 -11.29 -25.48 -3.18
CA PRO A 33 -10.95 -24.36 -4.06
C PRO A 33 -11.12 -22.99 -3.42
N GLU A 34 -12.18 -22.78 -2.65
CA GLU A 34 -12.44 -21.51 -1.93
C GLU A 34 -11.37 -21.25 -0.86
N ALA A 35 -11.00 -22.28 -0.09
CA ALA A 35 -9.95 -22.17 0.92
C ALA A 35 -8.58 -21.87 0.28
N VAL A 36 -8.23 -22.57 -0.82
CA VAL A 36 -6.99 -22.32 -1.56
C VAL A 36 -6.97 -20.93 -2.13
N SER A 37 -8.05 -20.47 -2.75
CA SER A 37 -8.14 -19.11 -3.31
C SER A 37 -7.96 -18.04 -2.23
N LEU A 38 -8.58 -18.24 -1.06
CA LEU A 38 -8.46 -17.33 0.07
C LEU A 38 -7.01 -17.25 0.57
N ILE A 39 -6.37 -18.41 0.81
CA ILE A 39 -4.96 -18.47 1.24
C ILE A 39 -4.03 -17.85 0.18
N THR A 40 -4.27 -18.15 -1.10
CA THR A 40 -3.46 -17.61 -2.20
C THR A 40 -3.60 -16.09 -2.29
N ALA A 41 -4.80 -15.56 -2.15
CA ALA A 41 -5.03 -14.12 -2.13
C ALA A 41 -4.33 -13.45 -0.94
N GLU A 42 -4.41 -14.03 0.26
CA GLU A 42 -3.69 -13.57 1.47
C GLU A 42 -2.16 -13.54 1.24
N VAL A 43 -1.61 -14.59 0.64
CA VAL A 43 -0.18 -14.66 0.27
C VAL A 43 0.18 -13.61 -0.79
N LEU A 44 -0.71 -13.34 -1.74
CA LEU A 44 -0.50 -12.32 -2.79
C LEU A 44 -0.69 -10.89 -2.27
N GLU A 45 -1.53 -10.69 -1.26
CA GLU A 45 -1.75 -9.42 -0.59
C GLU A 45 -0.63 -9.06 0.41
N GLY A 46 0.08 -10.05 0.94
CA GLY A 46 1.21 -9.86 1.85
C GLY A 46 2.44 -9.24 1.17
N ILE A 47 3.36 -8.70 1.97
CA ILE A 47 4.60 -8.04 1.49
C ILE A 47 5.72 -9.04 1.12
N GLU A 48 5.58 -10.31 1.45
CA GLU A 48 6.60 -11.34 1.18
C GLU A 48 7.01 -11.44 -0.30
N PRO A 49 6.10 -11.31 -1.30
CA PRO A 49 6.49 -11.26 -2.71
C PRO A 49 7.44 -10.11 -3.05
N VAL A 50 7.34 -8.98 -2.35
CA VAL A 50 8.23 -7.81 -2.53
C VAL A 50 9.65 -8.16 -2.12
N HIS A 51 9.82 -8.81 -0.97
CA HIS A 51 11.13 -9.24 -0.49
C HIS A 51 11.78 -10.29 -1.40
N ARG A 52 10.99 -11.24 -1.91
CA ARG A 52 11.50 -12.31 -2.79
C ARG A 52 11.90 -11.82 -4.17
N ARG A 53 11.19 -10.84 -4.72
CA ARG A 53 11.39 -10.34 -6.08
C ARG A 53 11.23 -8.82 -6.17
N PRO A 54 12.08 -8.05 -5.49
CA PRO A 54 11.95 -6.58 -5.44
C PRO A 54 11.94 -5.94 -6.83
N GLY A 55 12.78 -6.41 -7.76
CA GLY A 55 12.82 -5.89 -9.13
C GLY A 55 11.48 -5.98 -9.90
N MET A 56 10.55 -6.85 -9.50
CA MET A 56 9.21 -6.89 -10.10
C MET A 56 8.34 -5.69 -9.69
N PHE A 57 8.65 -5.05 -8.57
CA PHE A 57 7.88 -3.94 -8.01
C PHE A 57 8.53 -2.59 -8.27
N ILE A 58 9.86 -2.53 -8.29
CA ILE A 58 10.64 -1.29 -8.44
C ILE A 58 11.50 -1.26 -9.72
N GLY A 59 11.29 -2.20 -10.65
CA GLY A 59 11.96 -2.26 -11.95
C GLY A 59 13.38 -2.82 -11.90
N SER A 60 14.18 -2.46 -10.91
CA SER A 60 15.55 -2.94 -10.71
C SER A 60 15.90 -3.01 -9.22
N THR A 61 17.08 -3.57 -8.90
CA THR A 61 17.59 -3.63 -7.51
C THR A 61 18.87 -2.81 -7.33
N ASP A 62 19.14 -1.91 -8.26
CA ASP A 62 20.24 -0.95 -8.24
C ASP A 62 19.77 0.45 -7.80
N GLU A 63 20.56 1.50 -8.09
CA GLU A 63 20.21 2.89 -7.78
C GLU A 63 18.92 3.37 -8.45
N HIS A 64 18.57 2.84 -9.64
CA HIS A 64 17.31 3.16 -10.30
C HIS A 64 16.12 2.68 -9.47
N GLY A 65 16.24 1.50 -8.85
CA GLY A 65 15.24 0.99 -7.93
C GLY A 65 15.06 1.90 -6.70
N LEU A 66 16.16 2.46 -6.15
CA LEU A 66 16.08 3.44 -5.06
C LEU A 66 15.38 4.73 -5.48
N HIS A 67 15.66 5.23 -6.69
CA HIS A 67 14.94 6.38 -7.25
C HIS A 67 13.44 6.10 -7.40
N HIS A 68 13.07 4.89 -7.81
CA HIS A 68 11.67 4.47 -7.87
C HIS A 68 10.99 4.52 -6.51
N LEU A 69 11.65 4.02 -5.44
CA LEU A 69 11.10 4.09 -4.09
C LEU A 69 10.85 5.54 -3.64
N ALA A 70 11.80 6.43 -3.92
CA ALA A 70 11.64 7.85 -3.59
C ALA A 70 10.50 8.50 -4.40
N ALA A 71 10.39 8.15 -5.69
CA ALA A 71 9.32 8.63 -6.57
C ALA A 71 7.93 8.18 -6.09
N GLU A 72 7.76 6.94 -5.63
CA GLU A 72 6.48 6.44 -5.10
C GLU A 72 5.97 7.25 -3.90
N VAL A 73 6.89 7.68 -3.02
CA VAL A 73 6.51 8.55 -1.88
C VAL A 73 6.16 9.96 -2.36
N LEU A 74 6.94 10.49 -3.30
CA LEU A 74 6.70 11.81 -3.89
C LEU A 74 5.37 11.85 -4.64
N ASP A 75 5.04 10.81 -5.41
CA ASP A 75 3.80 10.72 -6.18
C ASP A 75 2.56 10.78 -5.26
N ASN A 76 2.63 10.23 -4.05
CA ASN A 76 1.53 10.37 -3.09
C ASN A 76 1.35 11.82 -2.63
N ALA A 77 2.43 12.56 -2.38
CA ALA A 77 2.36 13.98 -2.05
C ALA A 77 1.89 14.82 -3.26
N MET A 78 2.32 14.48 -4.47
CA MET A 78 1.86 15.12 -5.71
C MET A 78 0.38 14.86 -5.98
N ASP A 79 -0.15 13.68 -5.68
CA ASP A 79 -1.57 13.39 -5.80
C ASP A 79 -2.42 14.31 -4.91
N GLU A 80 -1.96 14.61 -3.68
CA GLU A 80 -2.63 15.58 -2.80
C GLU A 80 -2.57 17.02 -3.38
N ALA A 81 -1.46 17.39 -4.03
CA ALA A 81 -1.34 18.69 -4.69
C ALA A 81 -2.24 18.80 -5.93
N VAL A 82 -2.27 17.77 -6.78
CA VAL A 82 -3.14 17.71 -7.97
C VAL A 82 -4.61 17.72 -7.58
N ALA A 83 -4.97 17.07 -6.48
CA ALA A 83 -6.32 17.11 -5.93
C ALA A 83 -6.69 18.45 -5.26
N GLY A 84 -5.75 19.39 -5.18
CA GLY A 84 -5.95 20.72 -4.59
C GLY A 84 -5.94 20.76 -3.07
N HIS A 85 -5.47 19.68 -2.43
CA HIS A 85 -5.42 19.57 -0.97
C HIS A 85 -4.05 19.95 -0.39
N ALA A 86 -2.97 19.82 -1.16
CA ALA A 86 -1.64 20.26 -0.76
C ALA A 86 -1.19 21.47 -1.61
N THR A 87 -0.50 22.41 -0.99
CA THR A 87 0.10 23.59 -1.61
C THR A 87 1.61 23.65 -1.43
N ARG A 88 2.17 22.72 -0.66
CA ARG A 88 3.59 22.63 -0.34
C ARG A 88 4.01 21.20 -0.24
N ILE A 89 5.12 20.87 -0.91
CA ILE A 89 5.82 19.59 -0.81
C ILE A 89 7.28 19.90 -0.52
N GLU A 90 7.84 19.24 0.47
CA GLU A 90 9.25 19.34 0.83
C GLU A 90 9.91 17.97 0.67
N ILE A 91 11.07 17.97 0.05
CA ILE A 91 11.92 16.78 -0.08
C ILE A 91 13.24 17.08 0.58
N ARG A 92 13.69 16.18 1.44
CA ARG A 92 15.00 16.26 2.09
C ARG A 92 15.70 14.92 1.93
N VAL A 93 16.97 14.99 1.56
CA VAL A 93 17.86 13.84 1.47
C VAL A 93 18.96 14.03 2.51
N ASP A 94 19.03 13.12 3.47
CA ASP A 94 19.99 13.17 4.56
C ASP A 94 21.06 12.06 4.37
N GLU A 95 22.12 12.13 5.14
CA GLU A 95 23.15 11.09 5.18
C GLU A 95 22.54 9.72 5.52
N GLY A 96 23.18 8.65 5.03
CA GLY A 96 22.70 7.28 5.26
C GLY A 96 21.53 6.87 4.38
N ASN A 97 21.37 7.50 3.20
CA ASN A 97 20.28 7.20 2.23
C ASN A 97 18.87 7.40 2.79
N ARG A 98 18.71 8.36 3.69
CA ARG A 98 17.39 8.72 4.23
C ARG A 98 16.76 9.78 3.34
N VAL A 99 15.56 9.49 2.85
CA VAL A 99 14.72 10.42 2.09
C VAL A 99 13.49 10.75 2.92
N THR A 100 13.22 12.03 3.10
CA THR A 100 12.02 12.53 3.76
C THR A 100 11.19 13.31 2.73
N VAL A 101 9.91 12.97 2.62
CA VAL A 101 8.93 13.72 1.83
C VAL A 101 7.84 14.18 2.78
N ALA A 102 7.54 15.46 2.79
CA ALA A 102 6.48 16.06 3.60
C ALA A 102 5.58 16.92 2.71
N ASP A 103 4.28 16.82 2.93
CA ASP A 103 3.27 17.66 2.31
C ASP A 103 2.35 18.27 3.37
N ASN A 104 1.61 19.29 2.98
CA ASN A 104 0.59 19.90 3.82
C ASN A 104 -0.84 19.54 3.37
N GLY A 105 -1.03 18.34 2.81
CA GLY A 105 -2.32 17.81 2.39
C GLY A 105 -3.17 17.30 3.54
N ARG A 106 -4.14 16.45 3.21
CA ARG A 106 -5.11 15.89 4.20
C ARG A 106 -4.51 14.86 5.15
N GLY A 107 -3.38 14.30 4.78
CA GLY A 107 -2.77 13.16 5.47
C GLY A 107 -3.52 11.83 5.24
N ILE A 108 -2.81 10.73 5.44
CA ILE A 108 -3.36 9.37 5.35
C ILE A 108 -4.39 9.17 6.48
N PRO A 109 -5.53 8.48 6.23
CA PRO A 109 -6.48 8.16 7.29
C PRO A 109 -5.82 7.32 8.39
N VAL A 110 -6.12 7.66 9.64
CA VAL A 110 -5.56 7.00 10.84
C VAL A 110 -6.61 6.21 11.63
N ASP A 111 -7.88 6.32 11.25
CA ASP A 111 -8.99 5.59 11.84
C ASP A 111 -8.81 4.08 11.67
N GLU A 112 -9.53 3.29 12.48
CA GLU A 112 -9.56 1.84 12.37
C GLU A 112 -9.98 1.39 10.98
N HIS A 113 -9.26 0.43 10.41
CA HIS A 113 -9.52 -0.04 9.05
C HIS A 113 -10.74 -0.97 9.01
N PRO A 114 -11.76 -0.73 8.14
CA PRO A 114 -13.04 -1.46 8.16
C PRO A 114 -12.91 -2.96 7.90
N LYS A 115 -11.85 -3.40 7.20
CA LYS A 115 -11.59 -4.82 6.90
C LYS A 115 -10.60 -5.49 7.85
N TYR A 116 -9.88 -4.73 8.69
CA TYR A 116 -8.83 -5.24 9.57
C TYR A 116 -9.04 -4.70 10.98
N PRO A 117 -9.95 -5.30 11.77
CA PRO A 117 -10.24 -4.84 13.13
C PRO A 117 -8.98 -4.78 14.00
N GLY A 118 -8.84 -3.73 14.79
CA GLY A 118 -7.69 -3.50 15.66
C GLY A 118 -6.45 -2.91 14.96
N LYS A 119 -6.53 -2.62 13.65
CA LYS A 119 -5.44 -1.98 12.89
C LYS A 119 -5.87 -0.62 12.36
N SER A 120 -4.97 0.36 12.43
CA SER A 120 -5.22 1.66 11.80
C SER A 120 -5.15 1.55 10.28
N THR A 121 -5.88 2.42 9.59
CA THR A 121 -5.82 2.51 8.13
C THR A 121 -4.40 2.80 7.64
N LEU A 122 -3.65 3.66 8.38
CA LEU A 122 -2.24 3.93 8.13
C LEU A 122 -1.39 2.65 8.15
N GLU A 123 -1.53 1.84 9.21
CA GLU A 123 -0.81 0.56 9.34
C GLU A 123 -1.13 -0.37 8.17
N VAL A 124 -2.40 -0.54 7.84
CA VAL A 124 -2.84 -1.44 6.75
C VAL A 124 -2.30 -0.99 5.40
N ILE A 125 -2.36 0.31 5.09
CA ILE A 125 -1.85 0.87 3.81
C ILE A 125 -0.34 0.61 3.67
N LEU A 126 0.42 0.69 4.76
CA LEU A 126 1.86 0.52 4.73
C LEU A 126 2.31 -0.95 4.81
N SER A 127 1.52 -1.82 5.42
CA SER A 127 1.92 -3.23 5.65
C SER A 127 1.24 -4.25 4.73
N THR A 128 0.30 -3.81 3.87
CA THR A 128 -0.49 -4.70 3.02
C THR A 128 -0.50 -4.20 1.58
N LEU A 129 -0.15 -5.06 0.61
CA LEU A 129 -0.26 -4.72 -0.81
C LEU A 129 -1.72 -4.53 -1.20
N HIS A 130 -1.96 -3.63 -2.16
CA HIS A 130 -3.30 -3.35 -2.73
C HIS A 130 -4.35 -2.84 -1.73
N SER A 131 -3.94 -2.38 -0.55
CA SER A 131 -4.84 -1.83 0.48
C SER A 131 -5.07 -0.32 0.40
N GLY A 132 -4.41 0.37 -0.54
CA GLY A 132 -4.54 1.82 -0.70
C GLY A 132 -5.94 2.27 -1.07
N GLY A 133 -6.42 3.36 -0.46
CA GLY A 133 -7.78 3.91 -0.62
C GLY A 133 -8.15 4.43 -2.02
N LYS A 134 -7.25 4.31 -3.00
CA LYS A 134 -7.47 4.69 -4.40
C LYS A 134 -8.49 3.80 -5.13
N PHE A 135 -8.90 2.69 -4.52
CA PHE A 135 -9.93 1.79 -5.05
C PHE A 135 -11.37 2.26 -4.82
N SER A 136 -11.60 3.24 -3.97
CA SER A 136 -12.93 3.85 -3.79
C SER A 136 -13.13 4.99 -4.79
N GLY A 137 -13.39 4.67 -6.01
CA GLY A 137 -13.51 5.44 -7.27
C GLY A 137 -14.08 6.87 -7.29
N LYS A 138 -14.11 7.62 -6.22
CA LYS A 138 -14.68 8.98 -6.19
C LYS A 138 -13.69 10.12 -5.88
N ALA A 139 -12.49 9.84 -5.38
CA ALA A 139 -11.58 10.90 -4.91
C ALA A 139 -10.31 11.10 -5.76
N TYR A 140 -9.94 10.13 -6.62
CA TYR A 140 -8.66 10.15 -7.32
C TYR A 140 -8.77 9.75 -8.79
N ALA A 141 -9.59 10.46 -9.56
CA ALA A 141 -9.77 10.19 -11.00
C ALA A 141 -8.51 10.44 -11.84
N THR A 142 -7.48 11.06 -11.28
CA THR A 142 -6.25 11.48 -11.98
C THR A 142 -4.95 11.13 -11.26
N SER A 143 -4.93 10.14 -10.35
CA SER A 143 -3.71 9.80 -9.61
C SER A 143 -2.71 9.00 -10.46
N GLY A 144 -1.44 9.38 -10.45
CA GLY A 144 -0.35 8.67 -11.13
C GLY A 144 -0.08 7.27 -10.58
N GLY A 145 -0.44 7.01 -9.32
CA GLY A 145 -0.29 5.72 -8.66
C GLY A 145 -1.47 4.77 -8.88
N LEU A 146 -1.56 4.16 -10.06
CA LEU A 146 -2.68 3.29 -10.47
C LEU A 146 -2.83 1.97 -9.70
N HIS A 147 -1.83 1.56 -8.92
CA HIS A 147 -1.75 0.19 -8.39
C HIS A 147 -1.97 0.07 -6.87
N GLY A 148 -1.95 1.17 -6.12
CA GLY A 148 -2.15 1.16 -4.65
C GLY A 148 -1.11 0.35 -3.87
N VAL A 149 0.09 0.17 -4.45
CA VAL A 149 1.16 -0.65 -3.86
C VAL A 149 2.41 0.15 -3.49
N GLY A 150 2.55 1.40 -3.96
CA GLY A 150 3.78 2.16 -3.87
C GLY A 150 4.34 2.26 -2.46
N VAL A 151 3.60 2.85 -1.51
CA VAL A 151 4.10 3.04 -0.13
C VAL A 151 4.30 1.74 0.64
N SER A 152 3.52 0.68 0.38
CA SER A 152 3.74 -0.62 1.01
C SER A 152 5.01 -1.30 0.48
N VAL A 153 5.34 -1.11 -0.80
CA VAL A 153 6.61 -1.57 -1.39
C VAL A 153 7.79 -0.79 -0.81
N VAL A 154 7.67 0.55 -0.69
CA VAL A 154 8.70 1.38 -0.01
C VAL A 154 8.95 0.87 1.39
N ASN A 155 7.90 0.68 2.19
CA ASN A 155 8.01 0.15 3.54
C ASN A 155 8.63 -1.25 3.58
N ALA A 156 8.20 -2.16 2.71
CA ALA A 156 8.76 -3.52 2.64
C ALA A 156 10.27 -3.53 2.39
N LEU A 157 10.76 -2.64 1.53
CA LEU A 157 12.17 -2.60 1.11
C LEU A 157 13.04 -1.66 1.95
N SER A 158 12.45 -0.91 2.87
CA SER A 158 13.19 0.00 3.76
C SER A 158 13.54 -0.66 5.10
N SER A 159 14.76 -0.46 5.55
CA SER A 159 15.21 -0.91 6.88
C SER A 159 14.54 -0.11 8.03
N ASP A 160 14.18 1.14 7.74
CA ASP A 160 13.50 2.04 8.67
C ASP A 160 12.53 2.93 7.86
N THR A 161 11.28 2.94 8.26
CA THR A 161 10.24 3.80 7.71
C THR A 161 9.49 4.43 8.86
N ARG A 162 9.44 5.76 8.90
CA ARG A 162 8.65 6.51 9.86
C ARG A 162 7.64 7.38 9.12
N VAL A 163 6.39 7.26 9.49
CA VAL A 163 5.30 8.07 8.94
C VAL A 163 4.69 8.89 10.06
N GLU A 164 4.53 10.17 9.81
CA GLU A 164 3.88 11.13 10.68
C GLU A 164 2.69 11.74 9.95
N VAL A 165 1.54 11.77 10.61
CA VAL A 165 0.30 12.32 10.06
C VAL A 165 -0.29 13.30 11.06
N ALA A 166 -0.38 14.57 10.68
CA ALA A 166 -1.09 15.59 11.44
C ALA A 166 -2.56 15.63 10.99
N ARG A 167 -3.47 15.20 11.86
CA ARG A 167 -4.90 15.14 11.57
C ARG A 167 -5.72 15.42 12.84
N ASP A 168 -6.82 16.15 12.71
CA ASP A 168 -7.74 16.46 13.81
C ASP A 168 -7.04 17.09 15.03
N LYS A 169 -6.04 17.96 14.76
CA LYS A 169 -5.17 18.60 15.77
C LYS A 169 -4.33 17.63 16.60
N GLN A 170 -4.12 16.43 16.11
CA GLN A 170 -3.25 15.42 16.72
C GLN A 170 -2.17 15.02 15.72
N LEU A 171 -1.02 14.63 16.25
CA LEU A 171 0.08 14.06 15.49
C LEU A 171 0.11 12.56 15.75
N PHE A 172 -0.09 11.79 14.71
CA PHE A 172 0.04 10.32 14.71
C PHE A 172 1.40 9.96 14.14
N ALA A 173 2.12 9.08 14.78
CA ALA A 173 3.41 8.58 14.30
C ALA A 173 3.41 7.06 14.35
N GLN A 174 3.92 6.43 13.31
CA GLN A 174 4.05 4.99 13.19
C GLN A 174 5.42 4.65 12.59
N SER A 175 6.12 3.71 13.19
CA SER A 175 7.41 3.22 12.71
C SER A 175 7.30 1.79 12.20
N PHE A 176 8.11 1.49 11.18
CA PHE A 176 8.15 0.17 10.55
C PHE A 176 9.60 -0.20 10.23
N SER A 177 9.83 -1.50 10.08
CA SER A 177 11.06 -2.05 9.52
C SER A 177 10.73 -3.20 8.60
N LYS A 178 11.20 -3.14 7.37
CA LYS A 178 10.97 -4.19 6.35
C LYS A 178 9.50 -4.62 6.25
N GLY A 179 8.61 -3.63 6.30
CA GLY A 179 7.16 -3.83 6.21
C GLY A 179 6.47 -4.25 7.51
N GLN A 180 7.20 -4.47 8.59
CA GLN A 180 6.65 -4.83 9.90
C GLN A 180 6.50 -3.60 10.80
N THR A 181 5.37 -3.52 11.48
CA THR A 181 5.08 -2.46 12.46
C THR A 181 5.98 -2.62 13.69
N LEU A 182 6.57 -1.52 14.16
CA LEU A 182 7.46 -1.50 15.34
C LEU A 182 6.81 -0.88 16.60
N GLY A 183 5.56 -0.50 16.56
CA GLY A 183 4.83 0.13 17.65
C GLY A 183 4.56 1.60 17.41
#